data_301e70352d8c2045bb446a1b943d7ef9
#
_entry.id   301e70352d8c2045bb446a1b943d7ef9
#
_cell.length_a   1.000
_cell.length_b   1.000
_cell.length_c   1.000
_cell.angle_alpha   90.00
_cell.angle_beta   90.00
_cell.angle_gamma   90.00
#
_symmetry.space_group_name_H-M   'P 1'
#
loop_
_entity.id
_entity.type
_entity.pdbx_description
1 polymer ?
#
loop_
_entity_poly.entity_id
_entity_poly.type
_entity_poly.pdbx_seq_one_letter_code
_entity_poly.pdbx_strand_id
1 'polypeptide(L)'
;LFPYTTLFRSYRLIGKRVQVRLGRPNAESAKHAFDHLEQAAHALREGTVDAVVTAPVCKETLHEAGFRWPGQTEFFAERLDTGNYAMCLTGKRLTVGLATIHTSLQSVPSLLNTEELVRIGTLLKNFCLRKGILRPRIALAALNPHAGEHGAFGDEDGTIIAPAVEQIGRASCRE
;
A
#
# COMPACT_ATOMS: atom_id res chain seq x y z
N LEU A 1 -15.66 -21.43 9.04
CA LEU A 1 -15.37 -20.86 10.35
C LEU A 1 -13.94 -21.21 10.71
N PHE A 2 -13.00 -20.32 10.42
CA PHE A 2 -11.65 -20.45 10.96
C PHE A 2 -11.70 -20.07 12.45
N PRO A 3 -11.27 -20.93 13.36
CA PRO A 3 -11.23 -20.58 14.75
C PRO A 3 -10.16 -19.49 14.92
N TYR A 4 -10.59 -18.31 15.36
CA TYR A 4 -9.74 -17.14 15.62
C TYR A 4 -8.60 -17.40 16.63
N THR A 5 -8.58 -18.53 17.28
CA THR A 5 -7.60 -18.93 18.30
C THR A 5 -6.27 -19.42 17.73
N THR A 6 -6.13 -19.59 16.40
CA THR A 6 -4.89 -20.14 15.79
C THR A 6 -4.00 -19.08 15.15
N LEU A 7 -4.45 -17.82 15.02
CA LEU A 7 -3.72 -16.78 14.31
C LEU A 7 -2.59 -16.11 15.10
N PHE A 8 -2.57 -16.23 16.42
CA PHE A 8 -1.51 -15.66 17.27
C PHE A 8 -0.79 -16.78 18.03
N ARG A 9 0.04 -17.54 17.31
CA ARG A 9 0.79 -18.63 17.95
C ARG A 9 1.91 -18.14 18.88
N SER A 10 2.48 -17.00 18.61
CA SER A 10 3.39 -16.31 19.51
C SER A 10 3.59 -14.86 19.07
N TYR A 11 3.72 -13.96 19.99
CA TYR A 11 4.33 -12.65 19.77
C TYR A 11 5.54 -12.55 20.68
N ARG A 12 6.61 -12.01 20.15
CA ARG A 12 7.83 -11.77 20.87
C ARG A 12 7.96 -10.28 21.12
N LEU A 13 8.03 -9.88 22.38
CA LEU A 13 8.43 -8.52 22.72
C LEU A 13 9.93 -8.41 22.42
N ILE A 14 10.26 -7.54 21.47
CA ILE A 14 11.62 -7.31 21.02
C ILE A 14 12.02 -5.91 21.48
N GLY A 15 13.12 -5.81 22.24
CA GLY A 15 13.67 -4.55 22.68
C GLY A 15 13.59 -4.32 24.18
N LYS A 16 14.24 -3.25 24.64
CA LYS A 16 14.21 -2.80 26.04
C LYS A 16 12.92 -2.01 26.30
N ARG A 17 12.43 -2.08 27.53
CA ARG A 17 11.35 -1.16 27.97
C ARG A 17 11.86 0.27 27.91
N VAL A 18 11.11 1.12 27.23
CA VAL A 18 11.37 2.55 27.11
C VAL A 18 10.32 3.31 27.93
N GLN A 19 10.74 4.29 28.69
CA GLN A 19 9.83 5.21 29.33
C GLN A 19 9.39 6.25 28.31
N VAL A 20 8.12 6.19 27.89
CA VAL A 20 7.54 7.17 26.98
C VAL A 20 6.52 8.03 27.70
N ARG A 21 6.50 9.33 27.41
CA ARG A 21 5.41 10.22 27.79
C ARG A 21 4.36 10.21 26.69
N LEU A 22 3.14 9.83 27.03
CA LEU A 22 2.02 9.85 26.08
C LEU A 22 1.84 11.26 25.49
N GLY A 23 1.69 11.34 24.16
CA GLY A 23 1.54 12.58 23.42
C GLY A 23 2.82 13.42 23.28
N ARG A 24 3.97 12.93 23.74
CA ARG A 24 5.27 13.62 23.62
C ARG A 24 6.34 12.65 23.09
N PRO A 25 6.36 12.40 21.78
CA PRO A 25 7.39 11.60 21.16
C PRO A 25 8.76 12.28 21.32
N ASN A 26 9.82 11.48 21.38
CA ASN A 26 11.19 11.96 21.50
C ASN A 26 12.13 11.06 20.66
N ALA A 27 13.40 11.46 20.52
CA ALA A 27 14.37 10.73 19.72
C ALA A 27 14.58 9.26 20.17
N GLU A 28 14.52 8.99 21.49
CA GLU A 28 14.66 7.64 22.02
C GLU A 28 13.48 6.76 21.60
N SER A 29 12.23 7.24 21.77
CA SER A 29 11.02 6.51 21.36
C SER A 29 10.96 6.32 19.84
N ALA A 30 11.43 7.31 19.08
CA ALA A 30 11.51 7.22 17.62
C ALA A 30 12.53 6.19 17.17
N LYS A 31 13.73 6.16 17.80
CA LYS A 31 14.73 5.14 17.50
C LYS A 31 14.20 3.73 17.76
N HIS A 32 13.52 3.51 18.89
CA HIS A 32 12.90 2.22 19.17
C HIS A 32 11.81 1.84 18.18
N ALA A 33 10.98 2.80 17.74
CA ALA A 33 9.98 2.56 16.71
C ALA A 33 10.65 2.15 15.39
N PHE A 34 11.75 2.79 15.02
CA PHE A 34 12.53 2.43 13.83
C PHE A 34 13.17 1.05 13.96
N ASP A 35 13.81 0.74 15.09
CA ASP A 35 14.39 -0.57 15.37
C ASP A 35 13.33 -1.69 15.27
N HIS A 36 12.08 -1.43 15.71
CA HIS A 36 10.98 -2.39 15.57
C HIS A 36 10.54 -2.59 14.11
N LEU A 37 10.53 -1.53 13.30
CA LEU A 37 10.24 -1.64 11.87
C LEU A 37 11.32 -2.48 11.15
N GLU A 38 12.61 -2.26 11.45
CA GLU A 38 13.72 -3.04 10.90
C GLU A 38 13.60 -4.53 11.26
N GLN A 39 13.25 -4.82 12.51
CA GLN A 39 13.07 -6.21 12.96
C GLN A 39 11.85 -6.86 12.30
N ALA A 40 10.76 -6.12 12.09
CA ALA A 40 9.60 -6.62 11.37
C ALA A 40 9.93 -6.91 9.89
N ALA A 41 10.69 -6.04 9.25
CA ALA A 41 11.15 -6.25 7.88
C ALA A 41 12.09 -7.48 7.78
N HIS A 42 12.99 -7.64 8.75
CA HIS A 42 13.86 -8.82 8.82
C HIS A 42 13.04 -10.11 8.98
N ALA A 43 12.03 -10.13 9.87
CA ALA A 43 11.18 -11.29 10.09
C ALA A 43 10.38 -11.68 8.81
N LEU A 44 9.94 -10.70 8.02
CA LEU A 44 9.32 -10.94 6.71
C LEU A 44 10.30 -11.56 5.72
N ARG A 45 11.54 -11.03 5.64
CA ARG A 45 12.59 -11.58 4.74
C ARG A 45 12.97 -12.99 5.06
N GLU A 46 13.08 -13.33 6.34
CA GLU A 46 13.38 -14.68 6.83
C GLU A 46 12.17 -15.65 6.73
N GLY A 47 11.00 -15.17 6.33
CA GLY A 47 9.77 -15.96 6.25
C GLY A 47 9.28 -16.48 7.61
N THR A 48 9.71 -15.86 8.71
CA THR A 48 9.26 -16.23 10.06
C THR A 48 7.87 -15.68 10.38
N VAL A 49 7.41 -14.70 9.60
CA VAL A 49 6.05 -14.17 9.61
C VAL A 49 5.54 -13.95 8.18
N ASP A 50 4.23 -14.07 7.99
CA ASP A 50 3.57 -13.91 6.68
C ASP A 50 3.10 -12.48 6.42
N ALA A 51 2.91 -11.69 7.48
CA ALA A 51 2.44 -10.32 7.40
C ALA A 51 2.84 -9.52 8.63
N VAL A 52 2.85 -8.20 8.47
CA VAL A 52 3.13 -7.23 9.55
C VAL A 52 1.95 -6.27 9.69
N VAL A 53 1.55 -6.06 10.93
CA VAL A 53 0.61 -5.00 11.31
C VAL A 53 1.36 -3.96 12.12
N THR A 54 1.41 -2.75 11.62
CA THR A 54 2.15 -1.64 12.25
C THR A 54 1.24 -0.72 13.05
N ALA A 55 1.76 -0.20 14.16
CA ALA A 55 1.13 0.89 14.89
C ALA A 55 1.45 2.25 14.21
N PRO A 56 0.66 3.31 14.50
CA PRO A 56 0.98 4.65 14.07
C PRO A 56 2.34 5.11 14.63
N VAL A 57 3.06 5.90 13.83
CA VAL A 57 4.35 6.49 14.18
C VAL A 57 4.30 8.01 14.02
N CYS A 58 5.07 8.73 14.83
CA CYS A 58 5.31 10.15 14.63
C CYS A 58 6.38 10.32 13.55
N LYS A 59 6.01 10.78 12.35
CA LYS A 59 6.94 10.90 11.22
C LYS A 59 8.08 11.88 11.51
N GLU A 60 7.78 13.01 12.13
CA GLU A 60 8.76 14.06 12.45
C GLU A 60 9.92 13.49 13.27
N THR A 61 9.64 12.92 14.43
CA THR A 61 10.67 12.34 15.30
C THR A 61 11.31 11.08 14.70
N LEU A 62 10.57 10.34 13.85
CA LEU A 62 11.12 9.17 13.17
C LEU A 62 12.18 9.60 12.12
N HIS A 63 11.95 10.70 11.39
CA HIS A 63 12.95 11.28 10.50
C HIS A 63 14.20 11.75 11.26
N GLU A 64 14.04 12.38 12.41
CA GLU A 64 15.17 12.74 13.30
C GLU A 64 15.98 11.51 13.74
N ALA A 65 15.33 10.35 13.89
CA ALA A 65 15.97 9.08 14.20
C ALA A 65 16.61 8.36 12.99
N GLY A 66 16.61 9.00 11.80
CA GLY A 66 17.24 8.48 10.58
C GLY A 66 16.31 7.73 9.62
N PHE A 67 15.00 7.74 9.86
CA PHE A 67 14.02 7.17 8.93
C PHE A 67 13.85 8.10 7.71
N ARG A 68 14.32 7.69 6.54
CA ARG A 68 14.41 8.53 5.32
C ARG A 68 13.24 8.38 4.35
N TRP A 69 12.32 7.44 4.59
CA TRP A 69 11.22 7.13 3.67
C TRP A 69 10.01 8.04 3.91
N PRO A 70 9.21 8.31 2.86
CA PRO A 70 7.96 9.08 2.99
C PRO A 70 6.94 8.42 3.91
N GLY A 71 6.98 7.08 3.98
CA GLY A 71 6.10 6.28 4.83
C GLY A 71 6.60 4.86 5.06
N GLN A 72 5.84 4.10 5.85
CA GLN A 72 6.18 2.71 6.15
C GLN A 72 6.07 1.81 4.91
N THR A 73 5.22 2.15 3.94
CA THR A 73 5.06 1.39 2.70
C THR A 73 6.36 1.35 1.91
N GLU A 74 6.96 2.51 1.66
CA GLU A 74 8.21 2.64 0.92
C GLU A 74 9.38 2.02 1.69
N PHE A 75 9.37 2.14 3.02
CA PHE A 75 10.34 1.45 3.88
C PHE A 75 10.29 -0.06 3.69
N PHE A 76 9.12 -0.68 3.83
CA PHE A 76 9.00 -2.13 3.65
C PHE A 76 9.30 -2.58 2.23
N ALA A 77 8.89 -1.80 1.22
CA ALA A 77 9.20 -2.10 -0.17
C ALA A 77 10.72 -2.17 -0.41
N GLU A 78 11.47 -1.20 0.08
CA GLU A 78 12.94 -1.19 -0.03
C GLU A 78 13.56 -2.34 0.78
N ARG A 79 13.11 -2.57 2.02
CA ARG A 79 13.66 -3.65 2.86
C ARG A 79 13.39 -5.05 2.32
N LEU A 80 12.31 -5.22 1.58
CA LEU A 80 11.92 -6.50 0.96
C LEU A 80 12.39 -6.62 -0.49
N ASP A 81 13.15 -5.63 -0.99
CA ASP A 81 13.66 -5.57 -2.35
C ASP A 81 12.55 -5.80 -3.40
N THR A 82 11.43 -5.09 -3.24
CA THR A 82 10.30 -5.19 -4.16
C THR A 82 9.87 -3.84 -4.70
N GLY A 83 9.81 -3.71 -6.04
CA GLY A 83 9.15 -2.61 -6.74
C GLY A 83 7.66 -2.88 -7.02
N ASN A 84 7.21 -4.13 -6.82
CA ASN A 84 5.85 -4.52 -7.17
C ASN A 84 4.92 -4.50 -5.95
N TYR A 85 4.56 -3.33 -5.49
CA TYR A 85 3.66 -3.11 -4.37
C TYR A 85 2.61 -2.04 -4.72
N ALA A 86 1.54 -1.99 -3.95
CA ALA A 86 0.52 -0.94 -4.04
C ALA A 86 -0.12 -0.70 -2.66
N MET A 87 -0.55 0.54 -2.42
CA MET A 87 -1.38 0.84 -1.26
C MET A 87 -2.82 0.45 -1.54
N CYS A 88 -3.43 -0.30 -0.61
CA CYS A 88 -4.79 -0.76 -0.72
C CYS A 88 -5.54 -0.51 0.59
N LEU A 89 -6.70 0.13 0.50
CA LEU A 89 -7.64 0.27 1.61
C LEU A 89 -8.78 -0.72 1.41
N THR A 90 -8.98 -1.60 2.37
CA THR A 90 -10.00 -2.64 2.25
C THR A 90 -10.96 -2.62 3.43
N GLY A 91 -12.24 -2.73 3.13
CA GLY A 91 -13.33 -2.83 4.08
C GLY A 91 -14.28 -4.00 3.73
N LYS A 92 -15.40 -4.07 4.44
CA LYS A 92 -16.39 -5.14 4.20
C LYS A 92 -17.06 -5.04 2.81
N ARG A 93 -17.26 -3.83 2.29
CA ARG A 93 -18.03 -3.58 1.06
C ARG A 93 -17.18 -3.06 -0.10
N LEU A 94 -16.07 -2.41 0.19
CA LEU A 94 -15.26 -1.75 -0.80
C LEU A 94 -13.78 -2.05 -0.55
N THR A 95 -13.05 -2.26 -1.63
CA THR A 95 -11.59 -2.36 -1.66
C THR A 95 -11.09 -1.36 -2.70
N VAL A 96 -10.17 -0.49 -2.32
CA VAL A 96 -9.63 0.58 -3.17
C VAL A 96 -8.13 0.43 -3.27
N GLY A 97 -7.60 0.26 -4.48
CA GLY A 97 -6.18 0.41 -4.80
C GLY A 97 -5.89 1.84 -5.21
N LEU A 98 -4.80 2.40 -4.72
CA LEU A 98 -4.40 3.78 -5.03
C LEU A 98 -3.39 3.79 -6.16
N ALA A 99 -3.66 4.57 -7.21
CA ALA A 99 -2.76 4.76 -8.34
C ALA A 99 -1.57 5.65 -7.98
N THR A 100 -1.78 6.65 -7.15
CA THR A 100 -0.73 7.55 -6.65
C THR A 100 -0.84 7.67 -5.14
N ILE A 101 0.30 7.78 -4.45
CA ILE A 101 0.39 7.95 -3.00
C ILE A 101 1.44 9.01 -2.66
N HIS A 102 1.25 9.72 -1.54
CA HIS A 102 2.21 10.66 -0.97
C HIS A 102 2.69 11.75 -1.96
N THR A 103 1.81 12.21 -2.86
CA THR A 103 2.09 13.25 -3.85
C THR A 103 1.05 14.37 -3.80
N SER A 104 1.39 15.55 -4.35
CA SER A 104 0.45 16.65 -4.48
C SER A 104 -0.60 16.34 -5.56
N LEU A 105 -1.84 16.87 -5.41
CA LEU A 105 -2.87 16.72 -6.44
C LEU A 105 -2.42 17.29 -7.80
N GLN A 106 -1.67 18.38 -7.79
CA GLN A 106 -1.14 18.99 -9.00
C GLN A 106 -0.21 18.07 -9.79
N SER A 107 0.51 17.17 -9.11
CA SER A 107 1.44 16.22 -9.72
C SER A 107 0.77 14.95 -10.23
N VAL A 108 -0.47 14.67 -9.83
CA VAL A 108 -1.17 13.41 -10.18
C VAL A 108 -1.22 13.18 -11.68
N PRO A 109 -1.66 14.15 -12.53
CA PRO A 109 -1.75 13.91 -13.97
C PRO A 109 -0.44 13.47 -14.62
N SER A 110 0.68 14.09 -14.20
CA SER A 110 2.02 13.78 -14.74
C SER A 110 2.60 12.45 -14.26
N LEU A 111 2.06 11.86 -13.20
CA LEU A 111 2.49 10.59 -12.64
C LEU A 111 1.68 9.41 -13.16
N LEU A 112 0.50 9.66 -13.73
CA LEU A 112 -0.33 8.60 -14.27
C LEU A 112 0.24 8.08 -15.58
N ASN A 113 0.27 6.75 -15.70
CA ASN A 113 0.56 6.06 -16.95
C ASN A 113 -0.20 4.72 -16.98
N THR A 114 -0.43 4.23 -18.18
CA THR A 114 -1.22 3.01 -18.43
C THR A 114 -0.60 1.77 -17.79
N GLU A 115 0.72 1.63 -17.89
CA GLU A 115 1.45 0.46 -17.37
C GLU A 115 1.31 0.34 -15.85
N GLU A 116 1.43 1.47 -15.15
CA GLU A 116 1.29 1.51 -13.70
C GLU A 116 -0.15 1.19 -13.25
N LEU A 117 -1.15 1.71 -13.95
CA LEU A 117 -2.55 1.40 -13.68
C LEU A 117 -2.84 -0.10 -13.88
N VAL A 118 -2.29 -0.71 -14.93
CA VAL A 118 -2.40 -2.15 -15.21
C VAL A 118 -1.70 -2.97 -14.12
N ARG A 119 -0.51 -2.55 -13.70
CA ARG A 119 0.24 -3.19 -12.62
C ARG A 119 -0.56 -3.20 -11.32
N ILE A 120 -1.09 -2.04 -10.91
CA ILE A 120 -1.89 -1.89 -9.69
C ILE A 120 -3.20 -2.68 -9.80
N GLY A 121 -3.88 -2.61 -10.94
CA GLY A 121 -5.09 -3.39 -11.23
C GLY A 121 -4.85 -4.89 -11.10
N THR A 122 -3.71 -5.38 -11.60
CA THR A 122 -3.30 -6.78 -11.47
C THR A 122 -3.03 -7.17 -10.01
N LEU A 123 -2.33 -6.33 -9.25
CA LEU A 123 -2.12 -6.57 -7.81
C LEU A 123 -3.45 -6.61 -7.05
N LEU A 124 -4.37 -5.71 -7.38
CA LEU A 124 -5.70 -5.67 -6.76
C LEU A 124 -6.53 -6.91 -7.12
N LYS A 125 -6.49 -7.36 -8.37
CA LYS A 125 -7.10 -8.62 -8.81
C LYS A 125 -6.56 -9.78 -7.97
N ASN A 126 -5.25 -9.94 -7.90
CA ASN A 126 -4.59 -11.01 -7.14
C ASN A 126 -4.92 -10.96 -5.65
N PHE A 127 -5.01 -9.77 -5.07
CA PHE A 127 -5.46 -9.60 -3.69
C PHE A 127 -6.90 -10.07 -3.50
N CYS A 128 -7.81 -9.70 -4.39
CA CYS A 128 -9.21 -10.14 -4.35
C CYS A 128 -9.35 -11.67 -4.51
N LEU A 129 -8.59 -12.28 -5.42
CA LEU A 129 -8.56 -13.74 -5.58
C LEU A 129 -8.10 -14.44 -4.31
N ARG A 130 -7.05 -13.95 -3.66
CA ARG A 130 -6.58 -14.48 -2.36
C ARG A 130 -7.61 -14.33 -1.24
N LYS A 131 -8.50 -13.34 -1.33
CA LYS A 131 -9.66 -13.19 -0.42
C LYS A 131 -10.83 -14.10 -0.78
N GLY A 132 -10.72 -14.96 -1.78
CA GLY A 132 -11.78 -15.87 -2.23
C GLY A 132 -12.80 -15.25 -3.18
N ILE A 133 -12.55 -14.04 -3.71
CA ILE A 133 -13.40 -13.39 -4.72
C ILE A 133 -12.94 -13.88 -6.10
N LEU A 134 -13.56 -14.96 -6.59
CA LEU A 134 -13.13 -15.65 -7.82
C LEU A 134 -13.28 -14.80 -9.10
N ARG A 135 -14.21 -13.84 -9.13
CA ARG A 135 -14.45 -12.95 -10.26
C ARG A 135 -14.49 -11.50 -9.77
N PRO A 136 -13.33 -10.89 -9.44
CA PRO A 136 -13.30 -9.52 -8.97
C PRO A 136 -13.69 -8.55 -10.09
N ARG A 137 -14.61 -7.64 -9.77
CA ARG A 137 -14.97 -6.53 -10.65
C ARG A 137 -14.16 -5.32 -10.25
N ILE A 138 -13.27 -4.88 -11.12
CA ILE A 138 -12.38 -3.73 -10.90
C ILE A 138 -12.89 -2.58 -11.76
N ALA A 139 -13.16 -1.45 -11.13
CA ALA A 139 -13.49 -0.20 -11.80
C ALA A 139 -12.35 0.80 -11.58
N LEU A 140 -11.97 1.54 -12.60
CA LEU A 140 -11.08 2.68 -12.49
C LEU A 140 -11.93 3.95 -12.38
N ALA A 141 -11.63 4.77 -11.38
CA ALA A 141 -12.23 6.09 -11.27
C ALA A 141 -11.62 7.02 -12.33
N ALA A 142 -12.43 7.90 -12.89
CA ALA A 142 -11.95 8.93 -13.78
C ALA A 142 -11.05 9.93 -13.04
N LEU A 143 -10.09 10.51 -13.75
CA LEU A 143 -9.28 11.62 -13.27
C LEU A 143 -10.06 12.95 -13.37
N ASN A 144 -10.67 13.16 -14.52
CA ASN A 144 -11.35 14.42 -14.84
C ASN A 144 -12.87 14.32 -14.66
N PRO A 145 -13.59 15.44 -14.47
CA PRO A 145 -15.05 15.47 -14.49
C PRO A 145 -15.58 14.82 -15.78
N HIS A 146 -16.65 14.04 -15.67
CA HIS A 146 -17.30 13.35 -16.80
C HIS A 146 -16.33 12.50 -17.65
N ALA A 147 -15.26 11.97 -17.03
CA ALA A 147 -14.20 11.20 -17.73
C ALA A 147 -13.60 11.98 -18.91
N GLY A 148 -13.34 13.29 -18.70
CA GLY A 148 -12.75 14.18 -19.69
C GLY A 148 -13.71 14.72 -20.74
N GLU A 149 -14.98 14.24 -20.82
CA GLU A 149 -16.01 14.67 -21.77
C GLU A 149 -15.47 14.92 -23.20
N HIS A 150 -14.93 13.85 -23.78
CA HIS A 150 -14.31 13.86 -25.14
C HIS A 150 -13.15 14.88 -25.29
N GLY A 151 -12.42 15.15 -24.22
CA GLY A 151 -11.26 16.06 -24.20
C GLY A 151 -11.58 17.49 -23.75
N ALA A 152 -12.85 17.80 -23.41
CA ALA A 152 -13.23 19.14 -22.94
C ALA A 152 -12.60 19.49 -21.58
N PHE A 153 -12.34 18.48 -20.72
CA PHE A 153 -11.75 18.63 -19.39
C PHE A 153 -10.40 17.93 -19.21
N GLY A 154 -9.76 17.55 -20.30
CA GLY A 154 -8.51 16.79 -20.34
C GLY A 154 -8.65 15.48 -21.09
N ASP A 155 -7.56 14.94 -21.57
CA ASP A 155 -7.50 13.75 -22.41
C ASP A 155 -6.97 12.49 -21.69
N GLU A 156 -6.53 12.60 -20.42
CA GLU A 156 -5.92 11.53 -19.65
C GLU A 156 -6.85 10.33 -19.48
N ASP A 157 -8.16 10.58 -19.32
CA ASP A 157 -9.15 9.50 -19.21
C ASP A 157 -9.22 8.66 -20.50
N GLY A 158 -9.12 9.30 -21.66
CA GLY A 158 -9.10 8.63 -22.97
C GLY A 158 -7.76 8.01 -23.32
N THR A 159 -6.66 8.69 -23.00
CA THR A 159 -5.31 8.31 -23.46
C THR A 159 -4.57 7.39 -22.49
N ILE A 160 -4.92 7.40 -21.20
CA ILE A 160 -4.23 6.64 -20.15
C ILE A 160 -5.19 5.63 -19.49
N ILE A 161 -6.36 6.10 -18.99
CA ILE A 161 -7.24 5.27 -18.15
C ILE A 161 -7.99 4.25 -19.00
N ALA A 162 -8.60 4.64 -20.12
CA ALA A 162 -9.33 3.73 -20.98
C ALA A 162 -8.46 2.57 -21.51
N PRO A 163 -7.23 2.80 -22.03
CA PRO A 163 -6.32 1.73 -22.39
C PRO A 163 -5.97 0.79 -21.22
N ALA A 164 -5.82 1.31 -20.01
CA ALA A 164 -5.57 0.49 -18.82
C ALA A 164 -6.76 -0.42 -18.50
N VAL A 165 -7.98 0.10 -18.56
CA VAL A 165 -9.22 -0.69 -18.37
C VAL A 165 -9.29 -1.84 -19.35
N GLU A 166 -9.01 -1.60 -20.64
CA GLU A 166 -9.01 -2.66 -21.66
C GLU A 166 -7.98 -3.74 -21.37
N GLN A 167 -6.77 -3.36 -20.97
CA GLN A 167 -5.70 -4.32 -20.67
C GLN A 167 -6.02 -5.16 -19.44
N ILE A 168 -6.52 -4.55 -18.36
CA ILE A 168 -6.95 -5.24 -17.14
C ILE A 168 -8.10 -6.21 -17.46
N GLY A 169 -9.07 -5.78 -18.27
CA GLY A 169 -10.20 -6.61 -18.73
C GLY A 169 -9.74 -7.82 -19.53
N ARG A 170 -8.81 -7.65 -20.49
CA ARG A 170 -8.23 -8.75 -21.27
C ARG A 170 -7.44 -9.75 -20.41
N ALA A 171 -6.73 -9.27 -19.39
CA ALA A 171 -6.01 -10.13 -18.45
C ALA A 171 -6.95 -10.96 -17.57
N SER A 172 -8.19 -10.50 -17.30
CA SER A 172 -9.18 -11.26 -16.55
C SER A 172 -9.96 -12.30 -17.38
N CYS A 173 -9.88 -12.23 -18.71
CA CYS A 173 -10.55 -13.18 -19.62
C CYS A 173 -9.66 -14.35 -20.08
N ARG A 174 -8.39 -14.41 -19.65
CA ARG A 174 -7.42 -15.42 -20.12
C ARG A 174 -7.22 -16.61 -19.19
N GLU A 175 -8.11 -16.82 -18.23
CA GLU A 175 -8.10 -18.02 -17.36
C GLU A 175 -9.35 -18.89 -17.60
#